data_08f7e4986857624d5cdf780023a96304
#
_entry.id   08f7e4986857624d5cdf780023a96304
#
_cell.length_a   1.000
_cell.length_b   1.000
_cell.length_c   1.000
_cell.angle_alpha   90.00
_cell.angle_beta   90.00
_cell.angle_gamma   90.00
#
_symmetry.space_group_name_H-M   'P 1'
#
loop_
_entity.id
_entity.type
_entity.pdbx_description
1 polymer ?
#
loop_
_entity_poly.entity_id
_entity_poly.type
_entity_poly.pdbx_seq_one_letter_code
_entity_poly.pdbx_strand_id
1 'polypeptide(L)'
;MFNILYQLWNVPTEQKIPFIVLEPAKTEYRALKLLPALKDDLLVFTLGDESVSPFRFNPMEVLPGIKIENHISRLQACFVGAFNLFDPLPIFLEQAIRRTYLEKGWYDDSCGGEEGLETPTLTDLCRNAEYIVEHSGFDVKMKSDFKASLLERLNSLRRGSKGRMLDTPHTIPMDELMGRPVILELDSLNGDEKSLLMMFLLSYVYEYCKVARKSGSSLKHMLLVEEAHNLIPANKGSSDSR
;
A
#
# COMPACT_ATOMS: atom_id res chain seq x y z
N MET A 1 22.77 -0.04 -10.30
CA MET A 1 21.47 -0.77 -10.27
C MET A 1 20.90 -1.00 -11.67
N PHE A 2 20.89 -0.03 -12.59
CA PHE A 2 20.38 -0.15 -13.97
C PHE A 2 20.83 -1.42 -14.71
N ASN A 3 22.15 -1.73 -14.68
CA ASN A 3 22.69 -2.91 -15.36
C ASN A 3 22.11 -4.23 -14.82
N ILE A 4 21.81 -4.32 -13.53
CA ILE A 4 21.22 -5.51 -12.94
C ILE A 4 19.78 -5.67 -13.46
N LEU A 5 18.96 -4.62 -13.40
CA LEU A 5 17.59 -4.64 -13.90
C LEU A 5 17.52 -4.97 -15.38
N TYR A 6 18.42 -4.40 -16.19
CA TYR A 6 18.53 -4.72 -17.60
C TYR A 6 18.86 -6.20 -17.83
N GLN A 7 19.83 -6.75 -17.11
CA GLN A 7 20.25 -8.16 -17.24
C GLN A 7 19.15 -9.13 -16.81
N LEU A 8 18.31 -8.79 -15.82
CA LEU A 8 17.18 -9.62 -15.42
C LEU A 8 16.14 -9.81 -16.54
N TRP A 9 16.04 -8.84 -17.44
CA TRP A 9 15.07 -8.86 -18.53
C TRP A 9 15.64 -9.14 -19.90
N ASN A 10 16.91 -8.79 -20.17
CA ASN A 10 17.59 -9.01 -21.46
C ASN A 10 18.16 -10.44 -21.56
N VAL A 11 17.28 -11.42 -21.37
CA VAL A 11 17.56 -12.86 -21.44
C VAL A 11 16.42 -13.55 -22.22
N PRO A 12 16.56 -14.84 -22.63
CA PRO A 12 15.46 -15.60 -23.21
C PRO A 12 14.20 -15.55 -22.34
N THR A 13 13.02 -15.58 -22.98
CA THR A 13 11.73 -15.33 -22.33
C THR A 13 11.49 -16.20 -21.07
N GLU A 14 11.88 -17.46 -21.13
CA GLU A 14 11.75 -18.42 -20.02
C GLU A 14 12.69 -18.14 -18.82
N GLN A 15 13.68 -17.28 -19.01
CA GLN A 15 14.66 -16.89 -17.98
C GLN A 15 14.42 -15.46 -17.47
N LYS A 16 13.49 -14.71 -18.07
CA LYS A 16 13.16 -13.37 -17.66
C LYS A 16 12.70 -13.34 -16.20
N ILE A 17 13.24 -12.41 -15.43
CA ILE A 17 12.86 -12.17 -14.03
C ILE A 17 12.21 -10.80 -13.96
N PRO A 18 10.88 -10.75 -13.74
CA PRO A 18 10.17 -9.50 -13.54
C PRO A 18 10.65 -8.78 -12.28
N PHE A 19 10.48 -7.45 -12.28
CA PHE A 19 10.89 -6.65 -11.16
C PHE A 19 9.96 -5.46 -10.94
N ILE A 20 9.86 -5.02 -9.68
CA ILE A 20 9.24 -3.75 -9.30
C ILE A 20 10.31 -2.85 -8.68
N VAL A 21 10.35 -1.60 -9.11
CA VAL A 21 11.16 -0.54 -8.49
C VAL A 21 10.22 0.44 -7.80
N LEU A 22 10.41 0.68 -6.50
CA LEU A 22 9.79 1.77 -5.77
C LEU A 22 10.79 2.93 -5.72
N GLU A 23 10.46 4.03 -6.41
CA GLU A 23 11.33 5.21 -6.58
C GLU A 23 10.70 6.45 -5.93
N PRO A 24 11.02 6.74 -4.65
CA PRO A 24 10.34 7.80 -3.91
C PRO A 24 10.89 9.21 -4.14
N ALA A 25 12.11 9.36 -4.65
CA ALA A 25 12.80 10.66 -4.65
C ALA A 25 13.13 11.19 -6.04
N LYS A 26 13.19 10.33 -7.05
CA LYS A 26 13.65 10.69 -8.40
C LYS A 26 12.81 9.97 -9.44
N THR A 27 13.08 10.23 -10.71
CA THR A 27 12.43 9.57 -11.86
C THR A 27 13.46 9.06 -12.85
N GLU A 28 14.57 8.53 -12.31
CA GLU A 28 15.71 8.12 -13.12
C GLU A 28 15.49 6.78 -13.82
N TYR A 29 14.77 5.84 -13.17
CA TYR A 29 14.58 4.48 -13.69
C TYR A 29 13.72 4.44 -14.95
N ARG A 30 12.91 5.46 -15.23
CA ARG A 30 12.17 5.54 -16.51
C ARG A 30 13.09 5.54 -17.74
N ALA A 31 14.36 5.93 -17.58
CA ALA A 31 15.36 5.85 -18.65
C ALA A 31 15.59 4.42 -19.16
N LEU A 32 15.24 3.38 -18.37
CA LEU A 32 15.26 2.00 -18.83
C LEU A 32 14.35 1.75 -20.05
N LYS A 33 13.30 2.57 -20.27
CA LYS A 33 12.47 2.51 -21.48
C LYS A 33 13.22 2.82 -22.79
N LEU A 34 14.38 3.45 -22.71
CA LEU A 34 15.24 3.70 -23.88
C LEU A 34 15.97 2.45 -24.34
N LEU A 35 16.02 1.41 -23.51
CA LEU A 35 16.69 0.16 -23.83
C LEU A 35 15.77 -0.78 -24.63
N PRO A 36 16.23 -1.33 -25.79
CA PRO A 36 15.37 -2.13 -26.68
C PRO A 36 14.65 -3.29 -25.98
N ALA A 37 15.32 -3.97 -25.03
CA ALA A 37 14.73 -5.11 -24.33
C ALA A 37 13.60 -4.72 -23.34
N LEU A 38 13.52 -3.46 -22.92
CA LEU A 38 12.57 -2.97 -21.91
C LEU A 38 11.53 -2.01 -22.49
N LYS A 39 11.76 -1.49 -23.70
CA LYS A 39 10.96 -0.42 -24.30
C LYS A 39 9.47 -0.69 -24.31
N ASP A 40 9.07 -1.90 -24.69
CA ASP A 40 7.66 -2.27 -24.85
C ASP A 40 7.09 -3.01 -23.62
N ASP A 41 7.94 -3.62 -22.80
CA ASP A 41 7.55 -4.44 -21.67
C ASP A 41 7.48 -3.65 -20.35
N LEU A 42 8.32 -2.61 -20.19
CA LEU A 42 8.41 -1.83 -18.96
C LEU A 42 7.18 -0.95 -18.73
N LEU A 43 6.52 -1.13 -17.61
CA LEU A 43 5.46 -0.23 -17.14
C LEU A 43 6.05 0.84 -16.22
N VAL A 44 5.64 2.08 -16.40
CA VAL A 44 6.03 3.20 -15.53
C VAL A 44 4.76 3.92 -15.09
N PHE A 45 4.56 4.01 -13.77
CA PHE A 45 3.46 4.72 -13.16
C PHE A 45 4.01 5.83 -12.26
N THR A 46 3.48 7.04 -12.43
CA THR A 46 3.75 8.16 -11.51
C THR A 46 2.57 8.27 -10.54
N LEU A 47 2.75 7.76 -9.33
CA LEU A 47 1.70 7.64 -8.33
C LEU A 47 1.26 9.03 -7.85
N GLY A 48 -0.06 9.25 -7.87
CA GLY A 48 -0.62 10.58 -7.58
C GLY A 48 -0.73 11.51 -8.78
N ASP A 49 -0.23 11.11 -9.96
CA ASP A 49 -0.43 11.83 -11.21
C ASP A 49 -1.32 11.02 -12.18
N GLU A 50 -2.47 11.57 -12.49
CA GLU A 50 -3.46 10.95 -13.39
C GLU A 50 -3.27 11.29 -14.87
N SER A 51 -2.33 12.18 -15.19
CA SER A 51 -2.22 12.77 -16.54
C SER A 51 -1.59 11.81 -17.57
N VAL A 52 -0.74 10.89 -17.12
CA VAL A 52 0.03 10.02 -18.02
C VAL A 52 -0.38 8.57 -17.91
N SER A 53 -0.31 7.99 -16.71
CA SER A 53 -0.56 6.57 -16.47
C SER A 53 -1.32 6.40 -15.15
N PRO A 54 -2.66 6.37 -15.19
CA PRO A 54 -3.47 6.20 -14.00
C PRO A 54 -3.13 4.91 -13.28
N PHE A 55 -2.81 5.01 -11.99
CA PHE A 55 -2.60 3.86 -11.12
C PHE A 55 -3.80 3.69 -10.19
N ARG A 56 -4.27 2.46 -10.02
CA ARG A 56 -5.38 2.13 -9.13
C ARG A 56 -4.92 1.10 -8.13
N PHE A 57 -5.04 1.45 -6.86
CA PHE A 57 -4.60 0.61 -5.77
C PHE A 57 -5.51 0.82 -4.55
N ASN A 58 -6.32 -0.17 -4.24
CA ASN A 58 -7.15 -0.16 -3.05
C ASN A 58 -6.44 -0.87 -1.89
N PRO A 59 -5.95 -0.16 -0.87
CA PRO A 59 -5.27 -0.80 0.26
C PRO A 59 -6.20 -1.69 1.11
N MET A 60 -7.52 -1.57 0.91
CA MET A 60 -8.53 -2.39 1.59
C MET A 60 -8.83 -3.71 0.84
N GLU A 61 -8.30 -3.92 -0.36
CA GLU A 61 -8.55 -5.14 -1.12
C GLU A 61 -7.78 -6.33 -0.52
N VAL A 62 -8.50 -7.40 -0.23
CA VAL A 62 -7.94 -8.65 0.31
C VAL A 62 -7.70 -9.64 -0.81
N LEU A 63 -6.46 -10.02 -1.04
CA LEU A 63 -6.11 -10.96 -2.10
C LEU A 63 -6.71 -12.36 -1.84
N PRO A 64 -7.12 -13.08 -2.91
CA PRO A 64 -7.60 -14.46 -2.79
C PRO A 64 -6.63 -15.33 -1.99
N GLY A 65 -7.16 -16.09 -1.02
CA GLY A 65 -6.35 -16.95 -0.16
C GLY A 65 -5.71 -16.26 1.06
N ILE A 66 -5.87 -14.96 1.22
CA ILE A 66 -5.43 -14.24 2.42
C ILE A 66 -6.56 -14.18 3.45
N LYS A 67 -6.26 -14.57 4.70
CA LYS A 67 -7.20 -14.43 5.81
C LYS A 67 -7.36 -12.96 6.20
N ILE A 68 -8.62 -12.53 6.42
CA ILE A 68 -8.97 -11.16 6.77
C ILE A 68 -8.23 -10.65 8.00
N GLU A 69 -8.07 -11.44 9.05
CA GLU A 69 -7.36 -11.06 10.27
C GLU A 69 -5.90 -10.65 9.99
N ASN A 70 -5.21 -11.39 9.12
CA ASN A 70 -3.84 -11.09 8.74
C ASN A 70 -3.75 -9.78 7.95
N HIS A 71 -4.74 -9.54 7.07
CA HIS A 71 -4.79 -8.32 6.28
C HIS A 71 -5.08 -7.10 7.16
N ILE A 72 -6.08 -7.17 8.05
CA ILE A 72 -6.43 -6.09 8.99
C ILE A 72 -5.21 -5.69 9.83
N SER A 73 -4.51 -6.68 10.40
CA SER A 73 -3.33 -6.42 11.24
C SER A 73 -2.22 -5.68 10.47
N ARG A 74 -1.97 -6.05 9.22
CA ARG A 74 -0.97 -5.37 8.38
C ARG A 74 -1.42 -3.97 7.96
N LEU A 75 -2.67 -3.84 7.56
CA LEU A 75 -3.26 -2.56 7.17
C LEU A 75 -3.18 -1.55 8.32
N GLN A 76 -3.58 -1.97 9.53
CA GLN A 76 -3.45 -1.15 10.74
C GLN A 76 -2.00 -0.75 11.00
N ALA A 77 -1.06 -1.70 10.92
CA ALA A 77 0.36 -1.43 11.13
C ALA A 77 0.92 -0.39 10.14
N CYS A 78 0.50 -0.43 8.88
CA CYS A 78 0.87 0.56 7.87
C CYS A 78 0.39 1.96 8.26
N PHE A 79 -0.88 2.11 8.63
CA PHE A 79 -1.43 3.40 9.05
C PHE A 79 -0.77 3.94 10.32
N VAL A 80 -0.62 3.09 11.34
CA VAL A 80 -0.02 3.47 12.62
C VAL A 80 1.42 3.92 12.43
N GLY A 81 2.19 3.17 11.63
CA GLY A 81 3.60 3.47 11.36
C GLY A 81 3.79 4.76 10.57
N ALA A 82 3.00 4.97 9.50
CA ALA A 82 3.15 6.14 8.65
C ALA A 82 2.66 7.43 9.32
N PHE A 83 1.53 7.36 10.02
CA PHE A 83 0.91 8.53 10.62
C PHE A 83 1.37 8.80 12.06
N ASN A 84 2.26 7.97 12.60
CA ASN A 84 2.70 8.08 14.00
C ASN A 84 1.51 8.24 14.95
N LEU A 85 0.52 7.36 14.82
CA LEU A 85 -0.67 7.39 15.67
C LEU A 85 -0.33 7.02 17.10
N PHE A 86 -0.91 7.72 18.06
CA PHE A 86 -0.76 7.49 19.49
C PHE A 86 -2.12 7.20 20.13
N ASP A 87 -2.12 6.55 21.28
CA ASP A 87 -3.32 6.15 21.97
C ASP A 87 -4.29 7.32 22.21
N PRO A 88 -5.60 7.12 21.99
CA PRO A 88 -6.28 5.88 21.63
C PRO A 88 -6.51 5.66 20.12
N LEU A 89 -5.89 6.48 19.24
CA LEU A 89 -6.16 6.48 17.80
C LEU A 89 -5.90 5.13 17.10
N PRO A 90 -4.84 4.35 17.45
CA PRO A 90 -4.65 3.02 16.87
C PRO A 90 -5.82 2.07 17.15
N ILE A 91 -6.40 2.15 18.34
CA ILE A 91 -7.55 1.32 18.76
C ILE A 91 -8.80 1.72 17.98
N PHE A 92 -9.08 3.02 17.83
CA PHE A 92 -10.20 3.51 17.04
C PHE A 92 -10.07 3.12 15.56
N LEU A 93 -8.86 3.20 15.02
CA LEU A 93 -8.59 2.80 13.66
C LEU A 93 -8.83 1.30 13.45
N GLU A 94 -8.35 0.44 14.35
CA GLU A 94 -8.59 -1.00 14.27
C GLU A 94 -10.08 -1.32 14.29
N GLN A 95 -10.81 -0.75 15.24
CA GLN A 95 -12.27 -0.93 15.33
C GLN A 95 -12.98 -0.45 14.07
N ALA A 96 -12.55 0.68 13.50
CA ALA A 96 -13.10 1.20 12.27
C ALA A 96 -12.83 0.27 11.07
N ILE A 97 -11.60 -0.25 10.95
CA ILE A 97 -11.24 -1.20 9.90
C ILE A 97 -12.11 -2.47 10.02
N ARG A 98 -12.18 -3.09 11.20
CA ARG A 98 -13.00 -4.29 11.44
C ARG A 98 -14.47 -4.07 11.11
N ARG A 99 -15.04 -2.94 11.58
CA ARG A 99 -16.42 -2.58 11.28
C ARG A 99 -16.65 -2.39 9.78
N THR A 100 -15.68 -1.79 9.08
CA THR A 100 -15.76 -1.55 7.64
C THR A 100 -15.84 -2.85 6.86
N TYR A 101 -15.06 -3.84 7.22
CA TYR A 101 -15.12 -5.16 6.60
C TYR A 101 -16.42 -5.90 6.96
N LEU A 102 -16.84 -5.84 8.22
CA LEU A 102 -18.09 -6.47 8.69
C LEU A 102 -19.31 -5.95 7.90
N GLU A 103 -19.39 -4.65 7.64
CA GLU A 103 -20.47 -4.04 6.84
C GLU A 103 -20.47 -4.52 5.36
N LYS A 104 -19.35 -5.07 4.89
CA LYS A 104 -19.16 -5.63 3.55
C LYS A 104 -19.24 -7.16 3.50
N GLY A 105 -19.72 -7.78 4.57
CA GLY A 105 -19.96 -9.22 4.66
C GLY A 105 -18.77 -10.05 5.11
N TRP A 106 -17.66 -9.41 5.53
CA TRP A 106 -16.47 -10.11 6.02
C TRP A 106 -16.59 -10.42 7.51
N TYR A 107 -16.31 -11.65 7.89
CA TYR A 107 -16.24 -12.13 9.27
C TYR A 107 -14.80 -12.54 9.60
N ASP A 108 -14.49 -12.78 10.87
CA ASP A 108 -13.13 -13.04 11.36
C ASP A 108 -12.45 -14.26 10.71
N ASP A 109 -13.23 -15.24 10.25
CA ASP A 109 -12.77 -16.44 9.55
C ASP A 109 -12.72 -16.31 8.02
N SER A 110 -13.25 -15.21 7.47
CA SER A 110 -13.31 -14.97 6.02
C SER A 110 -11.94 -14.95 5.37
N CYS A 111 -11.92 -15.41 4.12
CA CYS A 111 -10.73 -15.45 3.29
C CYS A 111 -11.00 -14.74 1.96
N GLY A 112 -10.00 -14.02 1.46
CA GLY A 112 -10.12 -13.36 0.16
C GLY A 112 -10.45 -14.35 -0.96
N GLY A 113 -11.32 -13.93 -1.87
CA GLY A 113 -11.81 -14.76 -2.97
C GLY A 113 -13.08 -15.56 -2.68
N GLU A 114 -13.64 -15.49 -1.47
CA GLU A 114 -14.94 -16.08 -1.16
C GLU A 114 -16.06 -15.28 -1.83
N GLU A 115 -17.12 -15.98 -2.25
CA GLU A 115 -18.29 -15.36 -2.88
C GLU A 115 -19.09 -14.50 -1.89
N GLY A 116 -19.66 -13.41 -2.38
CA GLY A 116 -20.53 -12.52 -1.59
C GLY A 116 -19.78 -11.50 -0.72
N LEU A 117 -18.46 -11.49 -0.73
CA LEU A 117 -17.65 -10.48 -0.04
C LEU A 117 -17.46 -9.26 -0.94
N GLU A 118 -17.79 -8.09 -0.43
CA GLU A 118 -17.55 -6.82 -1.13
C GLU A 118 -16.23 -6.19 -0.64
N THR A 119 -15.46 -5.63 -1.56
CA THR A 119 -14.23 -4.89 -1.21
C THR A 119 -14.59 -3.51 -0.67
N PRO A 120 -14.20 -3.17 0.58
CA PRO A 120 -14.39 -1.83 1.11
C PRO A 120 -13.50 -0.81 0.42
N THR A 121 -13.81 0.47 0.62
CA THR A 121 -13.00 1.61 0.15
C THR A 121 -12.53 2.48 1.32
N LEU A 122 -11.64 3.44 1.05
CA LEU A 122 -11.25 4.43 2.06
C LEU A 122 -12.42 5.33 2.48
N THR A 123 -13.40 5.53 1.60
CA THR A 123 -14.67 6.22 1.94
C THR A 123 -15.41 5.47 3.03
N ASP A 124 -15.54 4.15 2.92
CA ASP A 124 -16.18 3.32 3.93
C ASP A 124 -15.42 3.38 5.26
N LEU A 125 -14.08 3.31 5.20
CA LEU A 125 -13.23 3.42 6.40
C LEU A 125 -13.41 4.77 7.10
N CYS A 126 -13.39 5.89 6.36
CA CYS A 126 -13.58 7.22 6.96
C CYS A 126 -14.93 7.34 7.68
N ARG A 127 -16.01 6.85 7.06
CA ARG A 127 -17.35 6.83 7.67
C ARG A 127 -17.35 6.03 8.97
N ASN A 128 -16.74 4.86 8.97
CA ASN A 128 -16.67 4.01 10.15
C ASN A 128 -15.73 4.57 11.23
N ALA A 129 -14.62 5.21 10.87
CA ALA A 129 -13.75 5.89 11.81
C ALA A 129 -14.47 7.03 12.53
N GLU A 130 -15.26 7.82 11.81
CA GLU A 130 -16.10 8.86 12.43
C GLU A 130 -17.12 8.25 13.39
N TYR A 131 -17.81 7.19 12.98
CA TYR A 131 -18.77 6.49 13.80
C TYR A 131 -18.15 5.99 15.12
N ILE A 132 -17.00 5.32 15.04
CA ILE A 132 -16.30 4.77 16.23
C ILE A 132 -15.93 5.87 17.22
N VAL A 133 -15.37 6.99 16.75
CA VAL A 133 -15.01 8.11 17.63
C VAL A 133 -16.25 8.72 18.27
N GLU A 134 -17.33 8.92 17.51
CA GLU A 134 -18.58 9.50 18.04
C GLU A 134 -19.20 8.63 19.13
N HIS A 135 -19.16 7.32 19.00
CA HIS A 135 -19.75 6.38 19.94
C HIS A 135 -18.79 5.92 21.04
N SER A 136 -17.58 6.52 21.11
CA SER A 136 -16.63 6.26 22.20
C SER A 136 -17.12 6.87 23.54
N GLY A 137 -16.58 6.38 24.64
CA GLY A 137 -16.91 6.87 25.99
C GLY A 137 -16.24 8.20 26.38
N PHE A 138 -15.57 8.88 25.48
CA PHE A 138 -14.86 10.13 25.75
C PHE A 138 -15.80 11.34 25.76
N ASP A 139 -15.36 12.44 26.37
CA ASP A 139 -16.12 13.71 26.38
C ASP A 139 -16.11 14.37 24.97
N VAL A 140 -16.97 15.35 24.76
CA VAL A 140 -17.20 16.03 23.49
C VAL A 140 -15.92 16.66 22.92
N LYS A 141 -15.09 17.27 23.80
CA LYS A 141 -13.86 17.93 23.38
C LYS A 141 -12.83 16.90 22.89
N MET A 142 -12.61 15.84 23.66
CA MET A 142 -11.69 14.76 23.27
C MET A 142 -12.15 14.07 21.99
N LYS A 143 -13.44 13.81 21.83
CA LYS A 143 -13.98 13.27 20.56
C LYS A 143 -13.68 14.19 19.37
N SER A 144 -13.85 15.50 19.55
CA SER A 144 -13.53 16.48 18.50
C SER A 144 -12.04 16.44 18.13
N ASP A 145 -11.16 16.37 19.11
CA ASP A 145 -9.71 16.31 18.89
C ASP A 145 -9.30 14.99 18.19
N PHE A 146 -9.86 13.86 18.60
CA PHE A 146 -9.61 12.55 17.97
C PHE A 146 -10.15 12.49 16.55
N LYS A 147 -11.35 13.02 16.29
CA LYS A 147 -11.91 13.13 14.94
C LYS A 147 -11.02 13.99 14.06
N ALA A 148 -10.65 15.18 14.51
CA ALA A 148 -9.76 16.05 13.74
C ALA A 148 -8.43 15.36 13.41
N SER A 149 -7.84 14.67 14.39
CA SER A 149 -6.56 14.00 14.19
C SER A 149 -6.64 12.78 13.25
N LEU A 150 -7.61 11.90 13.43
CA LEU A 150 -7.72 10.66 12.64
C LEU A 150 -8.31 10.92 11.25
N LEU A 151 -9.44 11.65 11.21
CA LEU A 151 -10.15 11.85 9.93
C LEU A 151 -9.40 12.75 8.98
N GLU A 152 -8.64 13.77 9.47
CA GLU A 152 -7.82 14.58 8.58
C GLU A 152 -6.78 13.75 7.83
N ARG A 153 -6.12 12.82 8.53
CA ARG A 153 -5.16 11.91 7.93
C ARG A 153 -5.81 10.96 6.91
N LEU A 154 -6.92 10.33 7.25
CA LEU A 154 -7.65 9.45 6.34
C LEU A 154 -8.20 10.23 5.13
N ASN A 155 -8.79 11.41 5.35
CA ASN A 155 -9.32 12.24 4.28
C ASN A 155 -8.24 12.80 3.36
N SER A 156 -7.00 13.01 3.84
CA SER A 156 -5.91 13.45 2.99
C SER A 156 -5.62 12.46 1.85
N LEU A 157 -5.82 11.15 2.10
CA LEU A 157 -5.64 10.09 1.11
C LEU A 157 -6.73 10.07 0.04
N ARG A 158 -7.88 10.67 0.32
CA ARG A 158 -9.05 10.69 -0.58
C ARG A 158 -9.15 11.95 -1.43
N ARG A 159 -8.23 12.91 -1.25
CA ARG A 159 -8.26 14.20 -1.97
C ARG A 159 -7.55 14.13 -3.32
N GLY A 160 -8.18 14.71 -4.34
CA GLY A 160 -7.57 14.90 -5.67
C GLY A 160 -7.18 13.60 -6.37
N SER A 161 -6.02 13.61 -7.00
CA SER A 161 -5.50 12.45 -7.74
C SER A 161 -5.24 11.24 -6.85
N LYS A 162 -4.83 11.45 -5.60
CA LYS A 162 -4.64 10.38 -4.62
C LYS A 162 -5.95 9.65 -4.31
N GLY A 163 -7.03 10.40 -4.16
CA GLY A 163 -8.35 9.81 -3.96
C GLY A 163 -8.75 8.92 -5.12
N ARG A 164 -8.55 9.37 -6.34
CA ARG A 164 -8.81 8.52 -7.52
C ARG A 164 -7.93 7.27 -7.57
N MET A 165 -6.70 7.37 -7.06
CA MET A 165 -5.77 6.24 -6.99
C MET A 165 -6.14 5.24 -5.91
N LEU A 166 -6.46 5.70 -4.67
CA LEU A 166 -6.57 4.86 -3.48
C LEU A 166 -8.01 4.54 -3.07
N ASP A 167 -8.96 5.45 -3.32
CA ASP A 167 -10.37 5.28 -2.97
C ASP A 167 -11.14 4.69 -4.16
N THR A 168 -10.81 3.49 -4.51
CA THR A 168 -11.30 2.74 -5.67
C THR A 168 -11.75 1.34 -5.23
N PRO A 169 -12.76 0.74 -5.87
CA PRO A 169 -13.16 -0.64 -5.54
C PRO A 169 -12.15 -1.69 -6.03
N HIS A 170 -11.28 -1.36 -6.98
CA HIS A 170 -10.39 -2.33 -7.62
C HIS A 170 -8.96 -1.83 -7.71
N THR A 171 -8.03 -2.74 -7.45
CA THR A 171 -6.59 -2.57 -7.71
C THR A 171 -6.25 -3.06 -9.12
N ILE A 172 -5.19 -2.53 -9.72
CA ILE A 172 -4.58 -3.14 -10.91
C ILE A 172 -4.23 -4.59 -10.59
N PRO A 173 -4.56 -5.56 -11.48
CA PRO A 173 -4.30 -6.97 -11.21
C PRO A 173 -2.84 -7.22 -10.82
N MET A 174 -2.63 -7.84 -9.67
CA MET A 174 -1.29 -8.07 -9.12
C MET A 174 -0.43 -8.96 -10.02
N ASP A 175 -1.06 -9.92 -10.71
CA ASP A 175 -0.37 -10.77 -11.69
C ASP A 175 0.25 -9.95 -12.84
N GLU A 176 -0.38 -8.85 -13.24
CA GLU A 176 0.15 -7.95 -14.26
C GLU A 176 1.38 -7.20 -13.75
N LEU A 177 1.34 -6.67 -12.52
CA LEU A 177 2.47 -5.98 -11.90
C LEU A 177 3.63 -6.92 -11.59
N MET A 178 3.34 -8.12 -11.10
CA MET A 178 4.36 -9.10 -10.72
C MET A 178 4.92 -9.89 -11.90
N GLY A 179 4.24 -9.88 -13.04
CA GLY A 179 4.67 -10.58 -14.26
C GLY A 179 5.54 -9.76 -15.20
N ARG A 180 5.76 -8.48 -14.93
CA ARG A 180 6.45 -7.53 -15.83
C ARG A 180 7.48 -6.67 -15.09
N PRO A 181 8.39 -5.99 -15.82
CA PRO A 181 9.19 -4.90 -15.28
C PRO A 181 8.28 -3.69 -14.98
N VAL A 182 8.29 -3.20 -13.75
CA VAL A 182 7.45 -2.08 -13.29
C VAL A 182 8.28 -1.06 -12.54
N ILE A 183 8.05 0.22 -12.79
CA ILE A 183 8.57 1.33 -12.00
C ILE A 183 7.39 2.09 -11.41
N LEU A 184 7.41 2.27 -10.10
CA LEU A 184 6.44 3.05 -9.35
C LEU A 184 7.16 4.28 -8.80
N GLU A 185 6.93 5.44 -9.43
CA GLU A 185 7.49 6.72 -9.04
C GLU A 185 6.55 7.40 -8.05
N LEU A 186 7.09 7.83 -6.90
CA LEU A 186 6.31 8.41 -5.82
C LEU A 186 6.68 9.89 -5.56
N ASP A 187 7.46 10.52 -6.42
CA ASP A 187 7.97 11.88 -6.23
C ASP A 187 6.87 12.94 -6.09
N SER A 188 5.70 12.72 -6.68
CA SER A 188 4.53 13.61 -6.60
C SER A 188 3.82 13.63 -5.24
N LEU A 189 4.19 12.74 -4.31
CA LEU A 189 3.59 12.60 -2.99
C LEU A 189 4.44 13.29 -1.91
N ASN A 190 3.82 13.71 -0.79
CA ASN A 190 4.56 14.19 0.36
C ASN A 190 5.20 13.04 1.18
N GLY A 191 6.05 13.36 2.18
CA GLY A 191 6.84 12.38 2.90
C GLY A 191 6.02 11.28 3.59
N ASP A 192 4.98 11.66 4.35
CA ASP A 192 4.14 10.71 5.09
C ASP A 192 3.31 9.84 4.12
N GLU A 193 2.81 10.44 3.03
CA GLU A 193 2.08 9.73 1.98
C GLU A 193 2.96 8.74 1.24
N LYS A 194 4.21 9.11 0.93
CA LYS A 194 5.21 8.20 0.34
C LYS A 194 5.44 6.99 1.21
N SER A 195 5.71 7.23 2.50
CA SER A 195 5.97 6.16 3.47
C SER A 195 4.78 5.22 3.59
N LEU A 196 3.57 5.77 3.71
CA LEU A 196 2.34 4.98 3.81
C LEU A 196 2.11 4.13 2.55
N LEU A 197 2.21 4.74 1.37
CA LEU A 197 1.98 4.04 0.10
C LEU A 197 3.03 2.96 -0.15
N MET A 198 4.30 3.24 0.17
CA MET A 198 5.35 2.22 0.11
C MET A 198 5.05 1.04 1.04
N MET A 199 4.60 1.29 2.28
CA MET A 199 4.22 0.22 3.22
C MET A 199 3.02 -0.58 2.72
N PHE A 200 2.00 0.07 2.15
CA PHE A 200 0.86 -0.63 1.55
C PHE A 200 1.31 -1.52 0.38
N LEU A 201 2.10 -0.98 -0.55
CA LEU A 201 2.59 -1.74 -1.71
C LEU A 201 3.45 -2.94 -1.27
N LEU A 202 4.36 -2.73 -0.31
CA LEU A 202 5.19 -3.82 0.23
C LEU A 202 4.34 -4.89 0.92
N SER A 203 3.33 -4.49 1.69
CA SER A 203 2.40 -5.39 2.34
C SER A 203 1.62 -6.22 1.31
N TYR A 204 1.15 -5.58 0.25
CA TYR A 204 0.38 -6.22 -0.82
C TYR A 204 1.24 -7.19 -1.64
N VAL A 205 2.47 -6.79 -2.00
CA VAL A 205 3.45 -7.69 -2.64
C VAL A 205 3.76 -8.89 -1.74
N TYR A 206 3.93 -8.67 -0.44
CA TYR A 206 4.16 -9.75 0.52
C TYR A 206 2.98 -10.73 0.57
N GLU A 207 1.75 -10.23 0.62
CA GLU A 207 0.54 -11.07 0.61
C GLU A 207 0.44 -11.89 -0.68
N TYR A 208 0.65 -11.24 -1.82
CA TYR A 208 0.69 -11.91 -3.11
C TYR A 208 1.74 -13.04 -3.15
N CYS A 209 2.96 -12.75 -2.76
CA CYS A 209 4.04 -13.74 -2.73
C CYS A 209 3.73 -14.91 -1.78
N LYS A 210 3.01 -14.66 -0.69
CA LYS A 210 2.61 -15.70 0.26
C LYS A 210 1.62 -16.68 -0.35
N VAL A 211 0.67 -16.20 -1.15
CA VAL A 211 -0.35 -17.01 -1.81
C VAL A 211 0.17 -17.66 -3.09
N ALA A 212 0.88 -16.90 -3.91
CA ALA A 212 1.43 -17.36 -5.19
C ALA A 212 2.63 -18.31 -5.04
N ARG A 213 3.08 -18.59 -3.82
CA ARG A 213 4.30 -19.32 -3.51
C ARG A 213 4.22 -20.76 -4.03
N LYS A 214 4.87 -21.00 -5.17
CA LYS A 214 5.16 -22.35 -5.66
C LYS A 214 6.51 -22.82 -5.08
N SER A 215 6.59 -24.07 -4.64
CA SER A 215 7.86 -24.68 -4.20
C SER A 215 8.92 -24.55 -5.30
N GLY A 216 10.10 -24.07 -4.97
CA GLY A 216 11.21 -23.94 -5.91
C GLY A 216 12.29 -23.02 -5.38
N SER A 217 13.53 -23.26 -5.78
CA SER A 217 14.72 -22.49 -5.36
C SER A 217 15.10 -21.35 -6.31
N SER A 218 14.40 -21.19 -7.44
CA SER A 218 14.73 -20.14 -8.43
C SER A 218 14.15 -18.80 -8.04
N LEU A 219 14.90 -17.72 -8.30
CA LEU A 219 14.44 -16.34 -8.19
C LEU A 219 13.25 -16.12 -9.13
N LYS A 220 12.13 -15.66 -8.60
CA LYS A 220 10.88 -15.46 -9.37
C LYS A 220 10.57 -14.01 -9.65
N HIS A 221 11.03 -13.10 -8.78
CA HIS A 221 10.74 -11.69 -8.86
C HIS A 221 11.79 -10.91 -8.07
N MET A 222 12.11 -9.69 -8.48
CA MET A 222 12.98 -8.77 -7.76
C MET A 222 12.20 -7.51 -7.38
N LEU A 223 12.26 -7.15 -6.11
CA LEU A 223 11.75 -5.88 -5.60
C LEU A 223 12.92 -5.00 -5.20
N LEU A 224 13.04 -3.83 -5.83
CA LEU A 224 14.00 -2.80 -5.49
C LEU A 224 13.28 -1.65 -4.78
N VAL A 225 13.72 -1.33 -3.58
CA VAL A 225 13.20 -0.22 -2.79
C VAL A 225 14.29 0.82 -2.63
N GLU A 226 14.16 1.94 -3.34
CA GLU A 226 15.05 3.09 -3.16
C GLU A 226 14.68 3.85 -1.89
N GLU A 227 15.66 4.52 -1.28
CA GLU A 227 15.46 5.32 -0.06
C GLU A 227 14.73 4.54 1.07
N ALA A 228 15.01 3.25 1.21
CA ALA A 228 14.33 2.36 2.19
C ALA A 228 14.40 2.88 3.64
N HIS A 229 15.34 3.78 3.95
CA HIS A 229 15.41 4.42 5.27
C HIS A 229 14.16 5.24 5.61
N ASN A 230 13.38 5.69 4.63
CA ASN A 230 12.11 6.38 4.85
C ASN A 230 11.01 5.48 5.43
N LEU A 231 11.21 4.15 5.36
CA LEU A 231 10.28 3.16 5.93
C LEU A 231 10.65 2.77 7.37
N ILE A 232 11.86 3.09 7.79
CA ILE A 232 12.37 2.74 9.12
C ILE A 232 12.26 3.99 9.98
N PRO A 233 11.38 4.01 11.01
CA PRO A 233 11.34 5.14 11.92
C PRO A 233 12.74 5.34 12.52
N ALA A 234 13.26 6.56 12.40
CA ALA A 234 14.49 6.93 13.08
C ALA A 234 14.27 6.63 14.56
N ASN A 235 15.00 5.66 15.11
CA ASN A 235 15.10 5.49 16.56
C ASN A 235 15.57 6.85 17.11
N LYS A 236 14.66 7.64 17.67
CA LYS A 236 15.01 8.71 18.58
C LYS A 236 15.61 7.99 19.77
N GLY A 237 16.92 7.77 19.69
CA GLY A 237 17.68 7.27 20.81
C GLY A 237 17.28 8.10 22.03
N SER A 238 16.88 7.45 23.09
CA SER A 238 16.80 8.08 24.41
C SER A 238 18.12 8.83 24.57
N SER A 239 18.06 10.16 24.47
CA SER A 239 19.16 11.00 24.92
C SER A 239 19.33 10.67 26.39
N ASP A 240 20.33 9.86 26.71
CA ASP A 240 20.86 9.73 28.05
C ASP A 240 21.11 11.14 28.59
N SER A 241 20.19 11.59 29.43
CA SER A 241 20.46 12.71 30.33
C SER A 241 21.51 12.23 31.33
N ARG A 242 22.73 12.59 31.08
CA ARG A 242 23.76 12.70 32.11
C ARG A 242 23.76 14.12 32.67
#